data_c48a33fcc05b2b133f1ba6d5773a0ad4
#
_entry.id   c48a33fcc05b2b133f1ba6d5773a0ad4
#
_cell.length_a   1.000
_cell.length_b   1.000
_cell.length_c   1.000
_cell.angle_alpha   90.00
_cell.angle_beta   90.00
_cell.angle_gamma   90.00
#
_symmetry.space_group_name_H-M   'P 1'
#
loop_
_entity.id
_entity.type
_entity.pdbx_description
1 polymer ?
#
loop_
_entity_poly.entity_id
_entity_poly.type
_entity_poly.pdbx_seq_one_letter_code
_entity_poly.pdbx_strand_id
1 'polypeptide(L)'
;SVPFSTVDLFYSKNGVPIEEDKDYDYARRFDIRTGDEEHKYYIQKGEQTAAMNFDREPRFYSTLGFDRGKWYGNSYKNSPDDDAECLYPKNRFGEYSSVFNPGDYNATGYWPKKMVCINSTFRDANSVSYEDYPYPDMRFADLLLLCAEALNESKSTPDAEVYRYVDMIRERAGLKGVLESWRTYSNQPDKPMTK
;
A
#
# COMPACT_ATOMS: atom_id res chain seq x y z
N SER A 1 5.03 14.42 -2.03
CA SER A 1 3.77 13.69 -2.28
C SER A 1 3.99 12.52 -3.23
N VAL A 2 3.16 11.49 -3.09
CA VAL A 2 3.16 10.32 -3.99
C VAL A 2 2.15 10.56 -5.11
N PRO A 3 2.51 10.42 -6.40
CA PRO A 3 1.57 10.59 -7.51
C PRO A 3 0.40 9.60 -7.45
N PHE A 4 -0.80 10.00 -7.88
CA PHE A 4 -1.96 9.11 -7.96
C PHE A 4 -1.72 7.89 -8.86
N SER A 5 -0.96 8.05 -9.95
CA SER A 5 -0.57 6.92 -10.79
C SER A 5 0.19 5.83 -10.04
N THR A 6 1.02 6.22 -9.06
CA THR A 6 1.70 5.25 -8.16
C THR A 6 0.72 4.62 -7.16
N VAL A 7 -0.24 5.39 -6.66
CA VAL A 7 -1.28 4.90 -5.74
C VAL A 7 -2.16 3.85 -6.43
N ASP A 8 -2.50 4.06 -7.70
CA ASP A 8 -3.32 3.13 -8.48
C ASP A 8 -2.59 1.82 -8.84
N LEU A 9 -1.26 1.79 -8.83
CA LEU A 9 -0.49 0.56 -9.07
C LEU A 9 -0.64 -0.51 -7.97
N PHE A 10 -1.03 -0.12 -6.77
CA PHE A 10 -1.27 -1.09 -5.69
C PHE A 10 -2.57 -1.84 -5.96
N TYR A 11 -2.54 -3.13 -5.70
CA TYR A 11 -3.67 -4.02 -5.93
C TYR A 11 -4.76 -3.87 -4.86
N SER A 12 -5.91 -4.44 -5.17
CA SER A 12 -6.96 -4.71 -4.19
C SER A 12 -6.52 -5.77 -3.18
N LYS A 13 -7.29 -5.97 -2.12
CA LYS A 13 -7.09 -7.08 -1.16
C LYS A 13 -7.13 -8.45 -1.82
N ASN A 14 -7.78 -8.56 -2.97
CA ASN A 14 -7.89 -9.78 -3.76
C ASN A 14 -6.64 -10.05 -4.65
N GLY A 15 -5.68 -9.12 -4.66
CA GLY A 15 -4.42 -9.26 -5.36
C GLY A 15 -4.50 -9.07 -6.88
N VAL A 16 -5.47 -8.32 -7.36
CA VAL A 16 -5.61 -7.88 -8.76
C VAL A 16 -5.67 -6.36 -8.83
N PRO A 17 -5.39 -5.74 -10.00
CA PRO A 17 -5.56 -4.31 -10.16
C PRO A 17 -6.97 -3.87 -9.74
N ILE A 18 -7.08 -2.74 -9.05
CA ILE A 18 -8.38 -2.27 -8.53
C ILE A 18 -9.42 -2.00 -9.63
N GLU A 19 -8.96 -1.68 -10.83
CA GLU A 19 -9.81 -1.48 -12.01
C GLU A 19 -10.37 -2.79 -12.57
N GLU A 20 -9.66 -3.89 -12.33
CA GLU A 20 -10.01 -5.21 -12.85
C GLU A 20 -10.77 -6.09 -11.82
N ASP A 21 -10.77 -5.68 -10.56
CA ASP A 21 -11.38 -6.45 -9.49
C ASP A 21 -12.91 -6.32 -9.51
N LYS A 22 -13.61 -7.44 -9.63
CA LYS A 22 -15.09 -7.52 -9.64
C LYS A 22 -15.72 -7.06 -8.34
N ASP A 23 -14.99 -7.20 -7.22
CA ASP A 23 -15.48 -6.89 -5.88
C ASP A 23 -15.09 -5.48 -5.43
N TYR A 24 -14.31 -4.75 -6.24
CA TYR A 24 -13.86 -3.39 -5.94
C TYR A 24 -14.64 -2.37 -6.74
N ASP A 25 -15.30 -1.42 -6.07
CA ASP A 25 -16.05 -0.35 -6.74
C ASP A 25 -15.10 0.77 -7.24
N TYR A 26 -14.42 0.48 -8.34
CA TYR A 26 -13.45 1.41 -8.94
C TYR A 26 -14.07 2.75 -9.35
N ALA A 27 -15.32 2.74 -9.83
CA ALA A 27 -16.01 3.94 -10.29
C ALA A 27 -16.24 4.95 -9.15
N ARG A 28 -16.46 4.44 -7.93
CA ARG A 28 -16.73 5.27 -6.75
C ARG A 28 -15.53 5.40 -5.81
N ARG A 29 -14.32 5.07 -6.26
CA ARG A 29 -13.11 5.11 -5.42
C ARG A 29 -12.77 6.48 -4.82
N PHE A 30 -13.29 7.56 -5.40
CA PHE A 30 -13.12 8.92 -4.89
C PHE A 30 -14.24 9.38 -3.95
N ASP A 31 -15.28 8.56 -3.75
CA ASP A 31 -16.31 8.85 -2.77
C ASP A 31 -15.74 8.84 -1.36
N ILE A 32 -16.44 9.47 -0.44
CA ILE A 32 -16.07 9.46 0.98
C ILE A 32 -16.70 8.25 1.65
N ARG A 33 -15.89 7.48 2.36
CA ARG A 33 -16.30 6.33 3.18
C ARG A 33 -15.84 6.51 4.62
N THR A 34 -16.65 6.05 5.57
CA THR A 34 -16.31 6.07 6.99
C THR A 34 -15.58 4.80 7.37
N GLY A 35 -14.49 4.93 8.14
CA GLY A 35 -13.74 3.80 8.68
C GLY A 35 -14.59 2.97 9.61
N ASP A 36 -14.60 1.66 9.39
CA ASP A 36 -15.42 0.68 10.10
C ASP A 36 -14.57 -0.26 10.97
N GLU A 37 -15.21 -1.23 11.62
CA GLU A 37 -14.54 -2.21 12.48
C GLU A 37 -13.64 -3.17 11.69
N GLU A 38 -14.01 -3.53 10.46
CA GLU A 38 -13.23 -4.41 9.60
C GLU A 38 -11.87 -3.79 9.23
N HIS A 39 -11.84 -2.47 9.01
CA HIS A 39 -10.66 -1.74 8.55
C HIS A 39 -9.87 -1.04 9.66
N LYS A 40 -10.22 -1.22 10.93
CA LYS A 40 -9.61 -0.51 12.08
C LYS A 40 -8.09 -0.65 12.18
N TYR A 41 -7.51 -1.70 11.62
CA TYR A 41 -6.07 -1.90 11.62
C TYR A 41 -5.32 -1.07 10.57
N TYR A 42 -6.04 -0.46 9.64
CA TYR A 42 -5.49 0.33 8.55
C TYR A 42 -6.04 1.76 8.49
N ILE A 43 -7.28 1.96 8.91
CA ILE A 43 -8.03 3.22 8.80
C ILE A 43 -8.63 3.55 10.16
N GLN A 44 -8.58 4.83 10.53
CA GLN A 44 -9.16 5.33 11.78
C GLN A 44 -10.67 5.07 11.80
N LYS A 45 -11.12 4.27 12.76
CA LYS A 45 -12.54 3.95 12.93
C LYS A 45 -13.37 5.19 13.24
N GLY A 46 -14.51 5.32 12.58
CA GLY A 46 -15.43 6.44 12.76
C GLY A 46 -15.07 7.70 11.99
N GLU A 47 -13.87 7.80 11.44
CA GLU A 47 -13.41 8.93 10.64
C GLU A 47 -13.63 8.68 9.14
N GLN A 48 -13.75 9.76 8.38
CA GLN A 48 -14.01 9.69 6.95
C GLN A 48 -12.74 9.84 6.15
N THR A 49 -12.56 9.01 5.12
CA THR A 49 -11.48 9.11 4.13
C THR A 49 -11.97 8.66 2.76
N ALA A 50 -11.13 8.80 1.72
CA ALA A 50 -11.48 8.37 0.37
C ALA A 50 -11.70 6.85 0.29
N ALA A 51 -12.71 6.40 -0.44
CA ALA A 51 -13.02 4.99 -0.61
C ALA A 51 -11.86 4.20 -1.25
N MET A 52 -11.01 4.85 -2.04
CA MET A 52 -9.82 4.23 -2.63
C MET A 52 -8.78 3.76 -1.60
N ASN A 53 -8.90 4.16 -0.34
CA ASN A 53 -8.03 3.73 0.75
C ASN A 53 -8.47 2.40 1.38
N PHE A 54 -9.66 1.91 1.03
CA PHE A 54 -10.21 0.68 1.56
C PHE A 54 -9.90 -0.52 0.64
N ASP A 55 -9.95 -1.71 1.22
CA ASP A 55 -9.87 -2.98 0.50
C ASP A 55 -8.63 -3.12 -0.41
N ARG A 56 -7.50 -2.55 0.05
CA ARG A 56 -6.22 -2.60 -0.67
C ARG A 56 -5.32 -3.72 -0.14
N GLU A 57 -4.35 -4.10 -0.95
CA GLU A 57 -3.34 -5.06 -0.55
C GLU A 57 -2.49 -4.58 0.65
N PRO A 58 -1.90 -5.49 1.46
CA PRO A 58 -1.12 -5.10 2.63
C PRO A 58 0.05 -4.15 2.34
N ARG A 59 0.66 -4.26 1.14
CA ARG A 59 1.75 -3.36 0.72
C ARG A 59 1.31 -1.91 0.55
N PHE A 60 0.06 -1.67 0.19
CA PHE A 60 -0.50 -0.32 0.16
C PHE A 60 -0.38 0.34 1.52
N TYR A 61 -0.89 -0.32 2.55
CA TYR A 61 -0.91 0.20 3.93
C TYR A 61 0.49 0.30 4.55
N SER A 62 1.40 -0.58 4.19
CA SER A 62 2.78 -0.55 4.68
C SER A 62 3.67 0.47 3.97
N THR A 63 3.29 0.88 2.76
CA THR A 63 4.12 1.76 1.92
C THR A 63 3.63 3.20 1.90
N LEU A 64 2.32 3.42 2.06
CA LEU A 64 1.68 4.72 1.94
C LEU A 64 1.04 5.18 3.25
N GLY A 65 1.29 6.44 3.62
CA GLY A 65 0.47 7.19 4.55
C GLY A 65 -0.57 7.99 3.78
N PHE A 66 -1.80 8.02 4.28
CA PHE A 66 -2.93 8.71 3.64
C PHE A 66 -3.87 9.28 4.72
N ASP A 67 -4.83 10.08 4.29
CA ASP A 67 -5.79 10.74 5.20
C ASP A 67 -6.52 9.73 6.09
N ARG A 68 -6.38 9.88 7.41
CA ARG A 68 -6.95 8.96 8.42
C ARG A 68 -6.44 7.52 8.34
N GLY A 69 -5.36 7.28 7.60
CA GLY A 69 -4.67 6.00 7.59
C GLY A 69 -3.86 5.79 8.87
N LYS A 70 -3.80 4.56 9.37
CA LYS A 70 -3.02 4.22 10.55
C LYS A 70 -1.53 4.22 10.22
N TRP A 71 -0.77 5.04 10.92
CA TRP A 71 0.68 5.08 10.80
C TRP A 71 1.31 4.41 12.03
N TYR A 72 1.75 3.18 11.85
CA TYR A 72 2.49 2.44 12.86
C TYR A 72 3.90 3.00 12.98
N GLY A 73 4.42 3.02 14.19
CA GLY A 73 5.76 3.51 14.49
C GLY A 73 5.76 4.48 15.66
N ASN A 74 6.79 5.34 15.71
CA ASN A 74 7.05 6.23 16.84
C ASN A 74 7.49 5.47 18.13
N SER A 75 8.14 4.33 17.97
CA SER A 75 8.76 3.40 18.91
C SER A 75 7.90 2.89 20.09
N TYR A 76 6.78 3.52 20.40
CA TYR A 76 6.06 3.22 21.62
C TYR A 76 4.86 2.32 21.44
N LYS A 77 4.20 2.37 20.29
CA LYS A 77 2.82 1.95 20.22
C LYS A 77 2.47 1.37 18.87
N ASN A 78 2.95 0.18 18.73
CA ASN A 78 2.75 -0.65 17.56
C ASN A 78 1.63 -1.68 17.77
N SER A 79 0.91 -1.59 18.90
CA SER A 79 -0.26 -2.42 19.07
C SER A 79 -1.39 -1.94 18.18
N PRO A 80 -1.94 -2.82 17.35
CA PRO A 80 -3.10 -2.47 16.53
C PRO A 80 -4.33 -2.11 17.35
N ASP A 81 -4.38 -2.51 18.62
CA ASP A 81 -5.51 -2.28 19.51
C ASP A 81 -5.37 -0.98 20.35
N ASP A 82 -4.22 -0.31 20.27
CA ASP A 82 -3.96 0.93 20.99
C ASP A 82 -4.18 2.14 20.08
N ASP A 83 -5.43 2.53 19.87
CA ASP A 83 -5.78 3.67 19.06
C ASP A 83 -5.39 5.02 19.66
N ALA A 84 -5.25 5.10 20.98
CA ALA A 84 -5.02 6.38 21.66
C ALA A 84 -3.70 7.04 21.29
N GLU A 85 -2.75 6.26 20.78
CA GLU A 85 -1.39 6.71 20.51
C GLU A 85 -0.88 6.38 19.11
N CYS A 86 -1.76 5.84 18.27
CA CYS A 86 -1.46 5.73 16.85
C CYS A 86 -1.48 7.10 16.17
N LEU A 87 -0.54 7.30 15.26
CA LEU A 87 -0.54 8.48 14.41
C LEU A 87 -1.52 8.27 13.24
N TYR A 88 -2.33 9.28 13.01
CA TYR A 88 -3.25 9.34 11.87
C TYR A 88 -2.98 10.62 11.08
N PRO A 89 -2.37 10.55 9.90
CA PRO A 89 -2.20 11.72 9.05
C PRO A 89 -3.54 12.40 8.77
N LYS A 90 -3.56 13.72 8.89
CA LYS A 90 -4.71 14.58 8.58
C LYS A 90 -4.37 15.37 7.34
N ASN A 91 -4.79 14.86 6.18
CA ASN A 91 -4.32 15.32 4.88
C ASN A 91 -5.34 16.15 4.09
N ARG A 92 -6.45 16.56 4.71
CA ARG A 92 -7.40 17.45 4.05
C ARG A 92 -6.84 18.87 3.97
N PHE A 93 -7.33 19.63 3.00
CA PHE A 93 -6.93 21.02 2.85
C PHE A 93 -7.07 21.79 4.16
N GLY A 94 -6.00 22.50 4.56
CA GLY A 94 -5.94 23.22 5.82
C GLY A 94 -5.63 22.37 7.06
N GLU A 95 -5.50 21.07 6.92
CA GLU A 95 -5.09 20.19 8.02
C GLU A 95 -3.57 20.03 8.09
N TYR A 96 -3.09 19.56 9.24
CA TYR A 96 -1.69 19.55 9.64
C TYR A 96 -0.74 18.82 8.69
N SER A 97 -1.18 17.73 8.05
CA SER A 97 -0.33 16.94 7.14
C SER A 97 -0.58 17.25 5.66
N SER A 98 -1.27 18.34 5.35
CA SER A 98 -1.63 18.75 4.00
C SER A 98 -1.00 20.11 3.63
N VAL A 99 -1.76 20.96 2.99
CA VAL A 99 -1.36 22.32 2.60
C VAL A 99 -1.47 23.25 3.81
N PHE A 100 -0.36 23.46 4.50
CA PHE A 100 -0.32 24.36 5.64
C PHE A 100 0.30 25.72 5.30
N ASN A 101 1.34 25.72 4.46
CA ASN A 101 2.02 26.92 3.98
C ASN A 101 2.27 26.86 2.47
N PRO A 102 2.32 28.00 1.76
CA PRO A 102 2.82 28.05 0.40
C PRO A 102 4.27 27.53 0.36
N GLY A 103 4.50 26.40 -0.32
CA GLY A 103 5.82 25.77 -0.42
C GLY A 103 5.96 24.45 0.31
N ASP A 104 5.23 24.24 1.40
CA ASP A 104 5.23 23.00 2.16
C ASP A 104 3.86 22.31 2.08
N TYR A 105 3.58 21.62 0.99
CA TYR A 105 2.30 20.95 0.83
C TYR A 105 2.40 19.58 0.19
N ASN A 106 1.47 18.73 0.55
CA ASN A 106 1.23 17.45 -0.07
C ASN A 106 0.02 17.53 -1.00
N ALA A 107 0.30 17.68 -2.31
CA ALA A 107 -0.74 17.90 -3.31
C ALA A 107 -1.71 16.71 -3.49
N THR A 108 -1.26 15.49 -3.18
CA THR A 108 -2.06 14.27 -3.42
C THR A 108 -2.68 13.69 -2.15
N GLY A 109 -2.26 14.13 -0.99
CA GLY A 109 -2.66 13.56 0.30
C GLY A 109 -1.99 12.22 0.63
N TYR A 110 -1.00 11.77 -0.17
CA TYR A 110 -0.26 10.53 0.08
C TYR A 110 1.20 10.79 0.42
N TRP A 111 1.69 10.11 1.46
CA TRP A 111 3.06 10.17 1.93
C TRP A 111 3.75 8.81 1.75
N PRO A 112 5.03 8.75 1.33
CA PRO A 112 5.78 7.51 1.33
C PRO A 112 6.18 7.15 2.76
N LYS A 113 5.92 5.91 3.17
CA LYS A 113 6.42 5.33 4.44
C LYS A 113 7.77 4.65 4.29
N LYS A 114 8.21 4.38 3.06
CA LYS A 114 9.53 3.78 2.82
C LYS A 114 10.64 4.66 3.39
N MET A 115 11.67 4.03 3.91
CA MET A 115 12.83 4.68 4.54
C MET A 115 12.51 5.44 5.83
N VAL A 116 11.34 5.23 6.41
CA VAL A 116 11.03 5.68 7.76
C VAL A 116 11.18 4.48 8.68
N CYS A 117 12.18 4.51 9.56
CA CYS A 117 12.36 3.46 10.54
C CYS A 117 11.21 3.51 11.55
N ILE A 118 10.57 2.36 11.80
CA ILE A 118 9.44 2.24 12.71
C ILE A 118 9.80 2.61 14.16
N ASN A 119 11.08 2.50 14.51
CA ASN A 119 11.59 2.81 15.85
C ASN A 119 11.97 4.28 16.03
N SER A 120 12.00 5.07 14.96
CA SER A 120 12.22 6.51 15.07
C SER A 120 11.10 7.16 15.88
N THR A 121 11.45 8.13 16.73
CA THR A 121 10.49 8.81 17.59
C THR A 121 10.33 10.27 17.23
N PHE A 122 9.10 10.71 17.16
CA PHE A 122 8.72 12.10 16.87
C PHE A 122 7.82 12.59 17.99
N ARG A 123 8.35 13.36 18.94
CA ARG A 123 7.56 13.91 20.05
C ARG A 123 6.99 15.28 19.71
N ASP A 124 7.82 16.11 19.13
CA ASP A 124 7.49 17.44 18.63
C ASP A 124 8.52 17.86 17.56
N ALA A 125 8.39 19.04 16.97
CA ALA A 125 9.28 19.53 15.91
C ALA A 125 10.77 19.62 16.32
N ASN A 126 11.07 19.64 17.61
CA ASN A 126 12.43 19.76 18.14
C ASN A 126 12.95 18.47 18.80
N SER A 127 12.08 17.48 18.95
CA SER A 127 12.36 16.23 19.69
C SER A 127 12.20 15.04 18.76
N VAL A 128 13.06 14.98 17.76
CA VAL A 128 13.12 13.86 16.79
C VAL A 128 14.35 13.02 17.08
N SER A 129 14.16 11.73 17.29
CA SER A 129 15.22 10.73 17.36
C SER A 129 15.11 9.79 16.19
N TYR A 130 16.08 9.85 15.29
CA TYR A 130 16.15 8.95 14.14
C TYR A 130 16.88 7.68 14.54
N GLU A 131 16.30 6.55 14.13
CA GLU A 131 16.96 5.25 14.20
C GLU A 131 17.48 4.90 12.80
N ASP A 132 18.78 4.68 12.70
CA ASP A 132 19.41 4.27 11.46
C ASP A 132 19.14 2.80 11.16
N TYR A 133 18.91 2.48 9.90
CA TYR A 133 18.82 1.12 9.43
C TYR A 133 19.57 0.97 8.09
N PRO A 134 20.08 -0.23 7.79
CA PRO A 134 20.82 -0.46 6.55
C PRO A 134 19.94 -0.19 5.32
N TYR A 135 20.44 0.60 4.40
CA TYR A 135 19.80 0.78 3.09
C TYR A 135 20.16 -0.41 2.19
N PRO A 136 19.19 -1.17 1.69
CA PRO A 136 19.48 -2.31 0.82
C PRO A 136 19.79 -1.83 -0.60
N ASP A 137 20.98 -2.12 -1.11
CA ASP A 137 21.34 -1.87 -2.51
C ASP A 137 20.57 -2.80 -3.46
N MET A 138 20.43 -4.06 -3.06
CA MET A 138 19.68 -5.08 -3.79
C MET A 138 18.96 -6.00 -2.81
N ARG A 139 17.72 -6.34 -3.11
CA ARG A 139 16.94 -7.29 -2.32
C ARG A 139 16.68 -8.56 -3.10
N PHE A 140 16.59 -9.68 -2.41
CA PHE A 140 16.28 -10.97 -3.02
C PHE A 140 14.98 -10.95 -3.83
N ALA A 141 14.00 -10.16 -3.39
CA ALA A 141 12.75 -9.97 -4.13
C ALA A 141 12.96 -9.35 -5.54
N ASP A 142 13.90 -8.42 -5.65
CA ASP A 142 14.22 -7.80 -6.94
C ASP A 142 14.86 -8.84 -7.89
N LEU A 143 15.74 -9.72 -7.35
CA LEU A 143 16.32 -10.80 -8.13
C LEU A 143 15.26 -11.82 -8.62
N LEU A 144 14.29 -12.18 -7.76
CA LEU A 144 13.19 -13.06 -8.14
C LEU A 144 12.33 -12.46 -9.27
N LEU A 145 12.03 -11.17 -9.21
CA LEU A 145 11.26 -10.48 -10.25
C LEU A 145 12.04 -10.40 -11.57
N LEU A 146 13.33 -10.07 -11.53
CA LEU A 146 14.19 -10.07 -12.71
C LEU A 146 14.28 -11.45 -13.34
N CYS A 147 14.36 -12.51 -12.51
CA CYS A 147 14.35 -13.88 -13.00
C CYS A 147 13.02 -14.23 -13.68
N ALA A 148 11.89 -13.87 -13.06
CA ALA A 148 10.57 -14.08 -13.66
C ALA A 148 10.41 -13.34 -15.00
N GLU A 149 10.86 -12.10 -15.07
CA GLU A 149 10.84 -11.29 -16.29
C GLU A 149 11.70 -11.92 -17.38
N ALA A 150 12.95 -12.28 -17.10
CA ALA A 150 13.86 -12.89 -18.07
C ALA A 150 13.31 -14.22 -18.60
N LEU A 151 12.73 -15.06 -17.72
CA LEU A 151 12.07 -16.29 -18.14
C LEU A 151 10.86 -16.03 -19.02
N ASN A 152 10.02 -15.07 -18.64
CA ASN A 152 8.86 -14.69 -19.44
C ASN A 152 9.26 -14.17 -20.81
N GLU A 153 10.31 -13.36 -20.89
CA GLU A 153 10.80 -12.85 -22.17
C GLU A 153 11.40 -13.96 -23.07
N SER A 154 12.00 -14.98 -22.48
CA SER A 154 12.58 -16.11 -23.22
C SER A 154 11.56 -17.12 -23.77
N LYS A 155 10.30 -17.05 -23.31
CA LYS A 155 9.23 -18.01 -23.64
C LYS A 155 8.14 -17.33 -24.47
N SER A 156 7.38 -18.10 -25.24
CA SER A 156 6.23 -17.59 -26.02
C SER A 156 5.05 -17.20 -25.14
N THR A 157 4.88 -17.90 -24.02
CA THR A 157 3.85 -17.65 -23.00
C THR A 157 4.42 -17.94 -21.62
N PRO A 158 3.94 -17.24 -20.57
CA PRO A 158 4.35 -17.54 -19.22
C PRO A 158 3.94 -18.95 -18.80
N ASP A 159 4.81 -19.64 -18.08
CA ASP A 159 4.58 -21.00 -17.56
C ASP A 159 4.65 -21.04 -16.02
N ALA A 160 4.53 -22.22 -15.47
CA ALA A 160 4.53 -22.44 -14.02
C ALA A 160 5.81 -21.93 -13.33
N GLU A 161 6.94 -21.89 -14.03
CA GLU A 161 8.19 -21.40 -13.46
C GLU A 161 8.19 -19.88 -13.33
N VAL A 162 7.67 -19.16 -14.31
CA VAL A 162 7.49 -17.71 -14.27
C VAL A 162 6.58 -17.34 -13.08
N TYR A 163 5.40 -17.98 -13.00
CA TYR A 163 4.46 -17.71 -11.91
C TYR A 163 5.06 -18.03 -10.54
N ARG A 164 5.84 -19.10 -10.40
CA ARG A 164 6.45 -19.47 -9.13
C ARG A 164 7.27 -18.34 -8.51
N TYR A 165 8.09 -17.65 -9.28
CA TYR A 165 8.91 -16.56 -8.76
C TYR A 165 8.07 -15.33 -8.38
N VAL A 166 7.06 -15.01 -9.15
CA VAL A 166 6.13 -13.91 -8.83
C VAL A 166 5.31 -14.26 -7.59
N ASP A 167 4.82 -15.49 -7.51
CA ASP A 167 3.96 -15.96 -6.41
C ASP A 167 4.71 -16.00 -5.07
N MET A 168 5.99 -16.34 -5.04
CA MET A 168 6.82 -16.23 -3.83
C MET A 168 6.79 -14.81 -3.23
N ILE A 169 6.76 -13.78 -4.06
CA ILE A 169 6.70 -12.39 -3.60
C ILE A 169 5.28 -12.03 -3.18
N ARG A 170 4.29 -12.50 -3.92
CA ARG A 170 2.88 -12.27 -3.62
C ARG A 170 2.48 -12.91 -2.29
N GLU A 171 2.83 -14.17 -2.07
CA GLU A 171 2.59 -14.90 -0.81
C GLU A 171 3.23 -14.19 0.39
N ARG A 172 4.48 -13.75 0.26
CA ARG A 172 5.14 -12.97 1.30
C ARG A 172 4.40 -11.64 1.59
N ALA A 173 3.75 -11.07 0.61
CA ALA A 173 2.94 -9.86 0.73
C ALA A 173 1.50 -10.14 1.23
N GLY A 174 1.16 -11.40 1.56
CA GLY A 174 -0.18 -11.80 2.01
C GLY A 174 -1.21 -11.92 0.89
N LEU A 175 -0.76 -12.07 -0.36
CA LEU A 175 -1.64 -12.24 -1.52
C LEU A 175 -1.60 -13.68 -2.02
N LYS A 176 -2.68 -14.11 -2.64
CA LYS A 176 -2.75 -15.38 -3.37
C LYS A 176 -1.92 -15.33 -4.65
N GLY A 177 -1.64 -16.50 -5.22
CA GLY A 177 -0.94 -16.62 -6.49
C GLY A 177 -1.64 -15.89 -7.65
N VAL A 178 -0.87 -15.56 -8.68
CA VAL A 178 -1.35 -14.78 -9.85
C VAL A 178 -2.57 -15.46 -10.47
N LEU A 179 -2.42 -16.71 -10.87
CA LEU A 179 -3.51 -17.41 -11.57
C LEU A 179 -4.78 -17.57 -10.73
N GLU A 180 -4.63 -17.86 -9.44
CA GLU A 180 -5.77 -17.97 -8.52
C GLU A 180 -6.50 -16.64 -8.38
N SER A 181 -5.76 -15.54 -8.15
CA SER A 181 -6.33 -14.21 -7.98
C SER A 181 -7.08 -13.75 -9.23
N TRP A 182 -6.47 -13.84 -10.40
CA TRP A 182 -7.09 -13.37 -11.64
C TRP A 182 -8.32 -14.20 -12.02
N ARG A 183 -8.25 -15.53 -11.96
CA ARG A 183 -9.39 -16.41 -12.26
C ARG A 183 -10.58 -16.16 -11.35
N THR A 184 -10.31 -15.87 -10.08
CA THR A 184 -11.39 -15.71 -9.10
C THR A 184 -11.98 -14.30 -9.13
N TYR A 185 -11.13 -13.28 -9.15
CA TYR A 185 -11.55 -11.92 -8.85
C TYR A 185 -11.49 -10.96 -10.03
N SER A 186 -10.66 -11.22 -11.05
CA SER A 186 -10.52 -10.29 -12.18
C SER A 186 -11.64 -10.42 -13.22
N ASN A 187 -12.07 -9.30 -13.76
CA ASN A 187 -12.92 -9.24 -14.96
C ASN A 187 -12.16 -9.65 -16.24
N GLN A 188 -10.84 -9.85 -16.14
CA GLN A 188 -9.95 -10.33 -17.20
C GLN A 188 -9.18 -11.59 -16.74
N PRO A 189 -9.87 -12.73 -16.51
CA PRO A 189 -9.28 -13.89 -15.83
C PRO A 189 -8.09 -14.51 -16.57
N ASP A 190 -8.04 -14.36 -17.89
CA ASP A 190 -7.01 -14.96 -18.74
C ASP A 190 -5.83 -14.03 -19.04
N LYS A 191 -5.89 -12.76 -18.60
CA LYS A 191 -4.84 -11.78 -18.84
C LYS A 191 -3.44 -12.23 -18.42
N PRO A 192 -3.23 -12.88 -17.25
CA PRO A 192 -1.88 -13.31 -16.85
C PRO A 192 -1.29 -14.41 -17.74
N MET A 193 -2.11 -15.10 -18.56
CA MET A 193 -1.66 -16.17 -19.44
C MET A 193 -1.24 -15.65 -20.83
N THR A 194 -1.38 -14.36 -21.06
CA THR A 194 -0.94 -13.69 -22.29
C THR A 194 0.38 -12.95 -22.05
N LYS A 195 1.17 -12.80 -23.14
CA LYS A 195 2.41 -12.04 -23.11
C LYS A 195 2.16 -10.60 -23.57
#